data_37cc5fb2164c666341226681f100867a
#
_entry.id   37cc5fb2164c666341226681f100867a
#
_cell.length_a   1.000
_cell.length_b   1.000
_cell.length_c   1.000
_cell.angle_alpha   90.00
_cell.angle_beta   90.00
_cell.angle_gamma   90.00
#
_symmetry.space_group_name_H-M   'P 1'
#
loop_
_entity.id
_entity.type
_entity.pdbx_description
1 polymer ?
#
loop_
_entity_poly.entity_id
_entity_poly.type
_entity_poly.pdbx_seq_one_letter_code
_entity_poly.pdbx_strand_id
1 'polypeptide(L)'
;LSNLSTLPSEVKDIMEYRMSTYSDLNGHAMGNLILTSLYKKTGSLKTSIEYFSKLLRVEHTVLPLSEDYLTLMGETTDGEIIEGEDEITHADKHYKRIFYKEEPTIFPEVFDAIENADLIILSMGSLYTSLLPHLICKDVVECINNSKAKVMYICNAMTQPGETDNFGVSDHMKILEKYLGKNSVDAVIVSNTVLPKEILDKYSREEEKDLVKIDYENMKDSKYEVLEDDLLTADNGTIRHDSLKLSSMIFSYLMRKN
;
A
#
# COMPACT_ATOMS: atom_id res chain seq x y z
N LEU A 1 5.06 -9.12 7.40
CA LEU A 1 5.55 -10.48 7.68
C LEU A 1 4.63 -11.23 8.64
N SER A 2 4.19 -10.64 9.78
CA SER A 2 3.31 -11.31 10.75
C SER A 2 2.03 -11.87 10.11
N ASN A 3 1.39 -11.11 9.23
CA ASN A 3 0.16 -11.53 8.54
C ASN A 3 0.37 -12.63 7.48
N LEU A 4 1.59 -12.80 6.99
CA LEU A 4 1.96 -13.89 6.07
C LEU A 4 2.44 -15.15 6.79
N SER A 5 2.53 -15.09 8.12
CA SER A 5 2.99 -16.20 8.96
C SER A 5 1.96 -17.33 9.00
N THR A 6 2.43 -18.58 8.92
CA THR A 6 1.63 -19.79 9.15
C THR A 6 1.60 -20.22 10.61
N LEU A 7 2.25 -19.46 11.50
CA LEU A 7 2.22 -19.70 12.94
C LEU A 7 0.86 -19.36 13.56
N PRO A 8 0.57 -19.87 14.78
CA PRO A 8 -0.66 -19.55 15.50
C PRO A 8 -0.87 -18.04 15.69
N SER A 9 -2.15 -17.63 15.81
CA SER A 9 -2.53 -16.22 15.96
C SER A 9 -1.86 -15.50 17.10
N GLU A 10 -1.59 -16.22 18.20
CA GLU A 10 -0.90 -15.69 19.39
C GLU A 10 0.50 -15.17 19.06
N VAL A 11 1.19 -15.79 18.09
CA VAL A 11 2.50 -15.29 17.63
C VAL A 11 2.34 -13.98 16.85
N LYS A 12 1.28 -13.85 16.06
CA LYS A 12 0.96 -12.58 15.35
C LYS A 12 0.68 -11.47 16.36
N ASP A 13 -0.14 -11.76 17.37
CA ASP A 13 -0.47 -10.81 18.45
C ASP A 13 0.79 -10.33 19.17
N ILE A 14 1.74 -11.24 19.44
CA ILE A 14 3.04 -10.87 20.03
C ILE A 14 3.84 -9.96 19.08
N MET A 15 3.88 -10.26 17.77
CA MET A 15 4.63 -9.44 16.80
C MET A 15 4.03 -8.05 16.63
N GLU A 16 2.72 -7.93 16.75
CA GLU A 16 1.97 -6.66 16.62
C GLU A 16 1.88 -5.91 17.96
N TYR A 17 2.23 -6.55 19.06
CA TYR A 17 2.23 -5.92 20.38
C TYR A 17 3.14 -4.69 20.39
N ARG A 18 2.58 -3.55 20.76
CA ARG A 18 3.33 -2.30 20.92
C ARG A 18 3.80 -2.14 22.34
N MET A 19 5.09 -1.87 22.50
CA MET A 19 5.71 -1.67 23.80
C MET A 19 5.08 -0.49 24.53
N SER A 20 4.68 -0.68 25.78
CA SER A 20 4.25 0.38 26.68
C SER A 20 5.32 0.57 27.76
N THR A 21 6.21 1.53 27.55
CA THR A 21 7.36 1.77 28.45
C THR A 21 7.63 3.27 28.57
N TYR A 22 8.48 3.66 29.53
CA TYR A 22 8.98 5.03 29.67
C TYR A 22 10.30 5.27 28.93
N SER A 23 10.64 4.43 27.95
CA SER A 23 11.87 4.52 27.17
C SER A 23 11.57 4.82 25.69
N ASP A 24 12.62 5.02 24.90
CA ASP A 24 12.55 5.22 23.44
C ASP A 24 11.89 4.05 22.68
N LEU A 25 11.64 2.92 23.38
CA LEU A 25 10.94 1.78 22.81
C LEU A 25 9.41 1.92 22.85
N ASN A 26 8.89 2.96 23.52
CA ASN A 26 7.44 3.17 23.64
C ASN A 26 6.77 3.26 22.28
N GLY A 27 5.68 2.53 22.08
CA GLY A 27 4.92 2.51 20.83
C GLY A 27 5.50 1.61 19.72
N HIS A 28 6.76 1.14 19.84
CA HIS A 28 7.34 0.25 18.84
C HIS A 28 6.74 -1.15 18.88
N ALA A 29 6.37 -1.69 17.74
CA ALA A 29 5.91 -3.07 17.62
C ALA A 29 7.07 -4.06 17.86
N MET A 30 6.80 -5.16 18.56
CA MET A 30 7.81 -6.20 18.87
C MET A 30 8.44 -6.75 17.57
N GLY A 31 7.66 -6.99 16.53
CA GLY A 31 8.17 -7.45 15.24
C GLY A 31 9.18 -6.49 14.63
N ASN A 32 8.95 -5.17 14.75
CA ASN A 32 9.87 -4.15 14.25
C ASN A 32 11.18 -4.15 15.05
N LEU A 33 11.12 -4.36 16.37
CA LEU A 33 12.32 -4.45 17.21
C LEU A 33 13.16 -5.69 16.86
N ILE A 34 12.51 -6.82 16.60
CA ILE A 34 13.20 -8.05 16.17
C ILE A 34 13.86 -7.82 14.80
N LEU A 35 13.15 -7.26 13.83
CA LEU A 35 13.69 -6.97 12.50
C LEU A 35 14.87 -6.00 12.58
N THR A 36 14.77 -4.94 13.39
CA THR A 36 15.86 -3.99 13.65
C THR A 36 17.07 -4.68 14.26
N SER A 37 16.86 -5.61 15.21
CA SER A 37 17.93 -6.38 15.83
C SER A 37 18.63 -7.30 14.84
N LEU A 38 17.87 -7.92 13.94
CA LEU A 38 18.40 -8.74 12.85
C LEU A 38 19.22 -7.86 11.88
N TYR A 39 18.71 -6.69 11.50
CA TYR A 39 19.42 -5.75 10.63
C TYR A 39 20.74 -5.28 11.25
N LYS A 40 20.75 -4.91 12.52
CA LYS A 40 22.00 -4.55 13.22
C LYS A 40 23.02 -5.68 13.26
N LYS A 41 22.57 -6.94 13.28
CA LYS A 41 23.43 -8.12 13.31
C LYS A 41 23.94 -8.49 11.91
N THR A 42 23.11 -8.41 10.88
CA THR A 42 23.43 -8.88 9.52
C THR A 42 24.06 -7.80 8.66
N GLY A 43 23.72 -6.54 8.92
CA GLY A 43 24.08 -5.40 8.07
C GLY A 43 23.31 -5.32 6.76
N SER A 44 22.30 -6.21 6.54
CA SER A 44 21.50 -6.29 5.34
C SER A 44 20.03 -6.43 5.67
N LEU A 45 19.19 -5.54 5.14
CA LEU A 45 17.74 -5.58 5.30
C LEU A 45 17.15 -6.83 4.63
N LYS A 46 17.61 -7.15 3.42
CA LYS A 46 17.20 -8.34 2.68
C LYS A 46 17.45 -9.61 3.48
N THR A 47 18.68 -9.81 3.97
CA THR A 47 19.03 -10.98 4.80
C THR A 47 18.22 -11.02 6.10
N SER A 48 17.95 -9.86 6.70
CA SER A 48 17.14 -9.76 7.91
C SER A 48 15.68 -10.16 7.67
N ILE A 49 15.11 -9.73 6.56
CA ILE A 49 13.76 -10.14 6.13
C ILE A 49 13.70 -11.64 5.87
N GLU A 50 14.72 -12.21 5.21
CA GLU A 50 14.81 -13.66 4.98
C GLU A 50 14.88 -14.47 6.30
N TYR A 51 15.68 -14.03 7.26
CA TYR A 51 15.76 -14.68 8.57
C TYR A 51 14.45 -14.54 9.36
N PHE A 52 13.84 -13.36 9.31
CA PHE A 52 12.58 -13.12 10.00
C PHE A 52 11.42 -13.90 9.34
N SER A 53 11.41 -14.02 8.03
CA SER A 53 10.45 -14.84 7.28
C SER A 53 10.57 -16.33 7.68
N LYS A 54 11.80 -16.85 7.79
CA LYS A 54 12.04 -18.22 8.27
C LYS A 54 11.57 -18.41 9.72
N LEU A 55 11.85 -17.44 10.60
CA LEU A 55 11.39 -17.47 11.98
C LEU A 55 9.86 -17.52 12.09
N LEU A 56 9.18 -16.76 11.25
CA LEU A 56 7.72 -16.67 11.20
C LEU A 56 7.07 -17.75 10.32
N ARG A 57 7.83 -18.64 9.71
CA ARG A 57 7.34 -19.63 8.73
C ARG A 57 6.52 -19.01 7.62
N VAL A 58 6.99 -17.90 7.08
CA VAL A 58 6.39 -17.28 5.89
C VAL A 58 6.79 -18.09 4.67
N GLU A 59 5.79 -18.57 3.92
CA GLU A 59 5.99 -19.40 2.72
C GLU A 59 6.18 -18.57 1.44
N HIS A 60 5.82 -17.29 1.50
CA HIS A 60 5.91 -16.37 0.37
C HIS A 60 7.19 -15.53 0.41
N THR A 61 7.65 -15.11 -0.75
CA THR A 61 8.80 -14.23 -0.85
C THR A 61 8.41 -12.80 -0.47
N VAL A 62 9.19 -12.16 0.40
CA VAL A 62 9.09 -10.75 0.74
C VAL A 62 10.41 -10.09 0.39
N LEU A 63 10.37 -9.15 -0.55
CA LEU A 63 11.55 -8.44 -1.05
C LEU A 63 11.48 -6.97 -0.65
N PRO A 64 12.54 -6.39 -0.06
CA PRO A 64 12.66 -4.94 -0.04
C PRO A 64 12.95 -4.43 -1.45
N LEU A 65 12.54 -3.20 -1.75
CA LEU A 65 12.80 -2.59 -3.04
C LEU A 65 14.30 -2.28 -3.20
N SER A 66 14.89 -1.71 -2.14
CA SER A 66 16.30 -1.29 -2.06
C SER A 66 16.82 -1.46 -0.63
N GLU A 67 18.15 -1.44 -0.47
CA GLU A 67 18.81 -1.29 0.84
C GLU A 67 19.37 0.13 1.06
N ASP A 68 19.23 1.00 0.09
CA ASP A 68 19.74 2.35 0.18
C ASP A 68 18.97 3.15 1.25
N TYR A 69 19.66 4.06 1.89
CA TYR A 69 19.00 5.04 2.75
C TYR A 69 18.38 6.13 1.87
N LEU A 70 17.09 6.02 1.64
CA LEU A 70 16.33 6.88 0.75
C LEU A 70 15.49 7.88 1.54
N THR A 71 15.55 9.14 1.14
CA THR A 71 14.73 10.21 1.71
C THR A 71 13.58 10.52 0.78
N LEU A 72 12.34 10.27 1.24
CA LEU A 72 11.15 10.63 0.48
C LEU A 72 10.93 12.14 0.56
N MET A 73 10.67 12.76 -0.59
CA MET A 73 10.44 14.19 -0.74
C MET A 73 9.05 14.41 -1.33
N GLY A 74 8.30 15.37 -0.79
CA GLY A 74 7.00 15.82 -1.31
C GLY A 74 7.09 17.25 -1.82
N GLU A 75 6.71 17.51 -3.07
CA GLU A 75 6.43 18.86 -3.58
C GLU A 75 4.93 19.09 -3.48
N THR A 76 4.53 20.03 -2.66
CA THR A 76 3.13 20.40 -2.47
C THR A 76 2.58 21.21 -3.65
N THR A 77 1.28 21.37 -3.72
CA THR A 77 0.62 22.15 -4.80
C THR A 77 0.96 23.64 -4.76
N ASP A 78 1.33 24.18 -3.60
CA ASP A 78 1.79 25.55 -3.39
C ASP A 78 3.32 25.72 -3.56
N GLY A 79 4.04 24.63 -3.87
CA GLY A 79 5.46 24.63 -4.21
C GLY A 79 6.41 24.46 -3.02
N GLU A 80 5.90 24.15 -1.83
CA GLU A 80 6.72 23.81 -0.67
C GLU A 80 7.35 22.41 -0.86
N ILE A 81 8.55 22.21 -0.33
CA ILE A 81 9.21 20.90 -0.32
C ILE A 81 9.22 20.37 1.11
N ILE A 82 8.63 19.21 1.30
CA ILE A 82 8.57 18.49 2.58
C ILE A 82 9.49 17.29 2.48
N GLU A 83 10.36 17.11 3.48
CA GLU A 83 11.37 16.05 3.53
C GLU A 83 11.00 15.03 4.63
N GLY A 84 10.86 13.77 4.26
CA GLY A 84 10.59 12.66 5.17
C GLY A 84 9.17 12.09 5.02
N GLU A 85 9.05 10.76 5.16
CA GLU A 85 7.77 10.05 5.06
C GLU A 85 6.78 10.50 6.15
N ASP A 86 7.26 10.62 7.38
CA ASP A 86 6.44 10.99 8.53
C ASP A 86 5.93 12.44 8.40
N GLU A 87 6.80 13.35 7.98
CA GLU A 87 6.46 14.76 7.73
C GLU A 87 5.46 14.88 6.57
N ILE A 88 5.63 14.09 5.50
CA ILE A 88 4.68 14.07 4.37
C ILE A 88 3.30 13.60 4.85
N THR A 89 3.25 12.56 5.67
CA THR A 89 1.98 12.00 6.18
C THR A 89 1.24 12.98 7.09
N HIS A 90 1.96 13.81 7.88
CA HIS A 90 1.35 14.67 8.89
C HIS A 90 1.25 16.16 8.49
N ALA A 91 1.70 16.52 7.28
CA ALA A 91 1.76 17.93 6.86
C ALA A 91 0.41 18.56 6.54
N ASP A 92 -0.69 17.78 6.45
CA ASP A 92 -2.01 18.27 6.02
C ASP A 92 -1.91 19.14 4.74
N LYS A 93 -1.24 18.61 3.73
CA LYS A 93 -0.93 19.28 2.46
C LYS A 93 -1.25 18.39 1.26
N HIS A 94 -1.75 19.01 0.20
CA HIS A 94 -1.89 18.32 -1.08
C HIS A 94 -0.58 18.30 -1.86
N TYR A 95 -0.24 17.14 -2.42
CA TYR A 95 1.01 16.94 -3.13
C TYR A 95 0.84 17.01 -4.65
N LYS A 96 1.69 17.81 -5.27
CA LYS A 96 1.86 17.83 -6.72
C LYS A 96 2.62 16.61 -7.19
N ARG A 97 3.67 16.21 -6.48
CA ARG A 97 4.46 14.99 -6.72
C ARG A 97 5.24 14.59 -5.49
N ILE A 98 5.65 13.32 -5.49
CA ILE A 98 6.68 12.83 -4.59
C ILE A 98 7.87 12.29 -5.40
N PHE A 99 9.04 12.27 -4.80
CA PHE A 99 10.28 11.77 -5.40
C PHE A 99 11.28 11.39 -4.31
N TYR A 100 12.29 10.61 -4.65
CA TYR A 100 13.42 10.39 -3.76
C TYR A 100 14.47 11.48 -3.96
N LYS A 101 15.11 11.87 -2.87
CA LYS A 101 16.27 12.77 -2.88
C LYS A 101 17.49 12.07 -3.50
N GLU A 102 17.64 10.80 -3.21
CA GLU A 102 18.67 9.90 -3.72
C GLU A 102 18.06 8.98 -4.78
N GLU A 103 18.87 8.50 -5.73
CA GLU A 103 18.45 7.51 -6.72
C GLU A 103 18.58 6.10 -6.11
N PRO A 104 17.50 5.31 -6.01
CA PRO A 104 17.55 3.99 -5.39
C PRO A 104 18.24 2.96 -6.29
N THR A 105 19.05 2.09 -5.68
CA THR A 105 19.53 0.86 -6.31
C THR A 105 18.54 -0.25 -6.07
N ILE A 106 17.84 -0.68 -7.11
CA ILE A 106 16.79 -1.70 -7.00
C ILE A 106 17.41 -3.10 -7.02
N PHE A 107 16.93 -3.99 -6.16
CA PHE A 107 17.36 -5.38 -6.18
C PHE A 107 16.94 -6.09 -7.48
N PRO A 108 17.85 -6.84 -8.15
CA PRO A 108 17.50 -7.58 -9.36
C PRO A 108 16.32 -8.52 -9.21
N GLU A 109 16.15 -9.13 -8.05
CA GLU A 109 15.06 -10.06 -7.76
C GLU A 109 13.68 -9.38 -7.79
N VAL A 110 13.62 -8.05 -7.64
CA VAL A 110 12.38 -7.28 -7.79
C VAL A 110 11.94 -7.31 -9.26
N PHE A 111 12.87 -7.10 -10.18
CA PHE A 111 12.59 -7.19 -11.62
C PHE A 111 12.19 -8.60 -12.02
N ASP A 112 12.91 -9.62 -11.55
CA ASP A 112 12.56 -11.02 -11.80
C ASP A 112 11.15 -11.34 -11.33
N ALA A 113 10.74 -10.83 -10.15
CA ALA A 113 9.40 -11.04 -9.60
C ALA A 113 8.33 -10.36 -10.46
N ILE A 114 8.56 -9.15 -10.95
CA ILE A 114 7.65 -8.40 -11.82
C ILE A 114 7.51 -9.08 -13.19
N GLU A 115 8.61 -9.49 -13.80
CA GLU A 115 8.62 -10.12 -15.14
C GLU A 115 7.93 -11.48 -15.16
N ASN A 116 8.00 -12.23 -14.06
CA ASN A 116 7.40 -13.56 -13.93
C ASN A 116 6.02 -13.55 -13.26
N ALA A 117 5.44 -12.39 -12.98
CA ALA A 117 4.12 -12.30 -12.39
C ALA A 117 3.02 -12.56 -13.43
N ASP A 118 1.94 -13.20 -13.00
CA ASP A 118 0.68 -13.29 -13.76
C ASP A 118 -0.21 -12.06 -13.49
N LEU A 119 -0.08 -11.48 -12.29
CA LEU A 119 -0.81 -10.31 -11.84
C LEU A 119 0.07 -9.45 -10.92
N ILE A 120 0.08 -8.15 -11.19
CA ILE A 120 0.69 -7.15 -10.33
C ILE A 120 -0.44 -6.42 -9.61
N ILE A 121 -0.44 -6.46 -8.28
CA ILE A 121 -1.45 -5.82 -7.45
C ILE A 121 -0.85 -4.59 -6.78
N LEU A 122 -1.41 -3.42 -7.09
CA LEU A 122 -1.19 -2.18 -6.35
C LEU A 122 -2.14 -2.19 -5.15
N SER A 123 -1.61 -2.41 -3.97
CA SER A 123 -2.38 -2.65 -2.76
C SER A 123 -2.81 -1.35 -2.08
N MET A 124 -3.78 -1.44 -1.16
CA MET A 124 -4.43 -0.34 -0.46
C MET A 124 -3.58 0.22 0.72
N GLY A 125 -2.32 0.57 0.49
CA GLY A 125 -1.52 1.38 1.41
C GLY A 125 -1.84 2.86 1.27
N SER A 126 -1.19 3.75 2.08
CA SER A 126 -1.21 5.18 1.79
C SER A 126 -0.77 5.42 0.35
N LEU A 127 -1.51 6.27 -0.36
CA LEU A 127 -1.22 6.53 -1.77
C LEU A 127 0.18 7.12 -1.93
N TYR A 128 0.48 8.19 -1.20
CA TYR A 128 1.72 8.94 -1.36
C TYR A 128 2.92 8.35 -0.61
N THR A 129 2.72 7.77 0.56
CA THR A 129 3.83 7.32 1.39
C THR A 129 4.07 5.80 1.37
N SER A 130 3.13 5.01 0.86
CA SER A 130 3.30 3.55 0.74
C SER A 130 3.32 3.04 -0.70
N LEU A 131 2.40 3.51 -1.55
CA LEU A 131 2.25 2.97 -2.89
C LEU A 131 3.16 3.69 -3.90
N LEU A 132 3.08 5.01 -4.00
CA LEU A 132 3.87 5.78 -4.94
C LEU A 132 5.39 5.67 -4.74
N PRO A 133 5.96 5.47 -3.53
CA PRO A 133 7.39 5.23 -3.35
C PRO A 133 7.97 4.12 -4.24
N HIS A 134 7.19 3.11 -4.57
CA HIS A 134 7.58 2.06 -5.51
C HIS A 134 7.50 2.53 -6.98
N LEU A 135 6.57 3.42 -7.28
CA LEU A 135 6.25 3.88 -8.64
C LEU A 135 7.04 5.13 -9.08
N ILE A 136 7.76 5.79 -8.17
CA ILE A 136 8.71 6.86 -8.54
C ILE A 136 10.03 6.30 -9.07
N CYS A 137 10.30 5.00 -8.87
CA CYS A 137 11.46 4.30 -9.41
C CYS A 137 11.22 3.97 -10.89
N LYS A 138 11.87 4.71 -11.79
CA LYS A 138 11.64 4.60 -13.24
C LYS A 138 11.84 3.19 -13.78
N ASP A 139 12.89 2.51 -13.35
CA ASP A 139 13.23 1.16 -13.81
C ASP A 139 12.14 0.16 -13.39
N VAL A 140 11.56 0.32 -12.20
CA VAL A 140 10.44 -0.50 -11.72
C VAL A 140 9.20 -0.26 -12.58
N VAL A 141 8.87 1.00 -12.87
CA VAL A 141 7.74 1.35 -13.74
C VAL A 141 7.95 0.82 -15.16
N GLU A 142 9.15 0.93 -15.70
CA GLU A 142 9.47 0.38 -17.02
C GLU A 142 9.33 -1.15 -17.04
N CYS A 143 9.80 -1.83 -16.01
CA CYS A 143 9.64 -3.27 -15.85
C CYS A 143 8.16 -3.67 -15.77
N ILE A 144 7.34 -2.96 -14.98
CA ILE A 144 5.88 -3.18 -14.91
C ILE A 144 5.24 -3.01 -16.28
N ASN A 145 5.54 -1.92 -16.99
CA ASN A 145 4.95 -1.63 -18.29
C ASN A 145 5.38 -2.59 -19.42
N ASN A 146 6.54 -3.22 -19.29
CA ASN A 146 7.04 -4.24 -20.22
C ASN A 146 6.62 -5.67 -19.83
N SER A 147 6.11 -5.88 -18.64
CA SER A 147 5.61 -7.17 -18.18
C SER A 147 4.36 -7.60 -18.94
N LYS A 148 4.14 -8.91 -19.03
CA LYS A 148 2.88 -9.48 -19.53
C LYS A 148 1.79 -9.56 -18.47
N ALA A 149 2.15 -9.32 -17.21
CA ALA A 149 1.23 -9.36 -16.09
C ALA A 149 0.13 -8.31 -16.24
N LYS A 150 -1.06 -8.65 -15.80
CA LYS A 150 -2.11 -7.65 -15.61
C LYS A 150 -1.81 -6.78 -14.40
N VAL A 151 -2.11 -5.49 -14.49
CA VAL A 151 -1.95 -4.56 -13.37
C VAL A 151 -3.32 -4.23 -12.79
N MET A 152 -3.49 -4.50 -11.50
CA MET A 152 -4.73 -4.28 -10.78
C MET A 152 -4.50 -3.33 -9.60
N TYR A 153 -5.33 -2.33 -9.45
CA TYR A 153 -5.35 -1.49 -8.25
C TYR A 153 -6.50 -1.88 -7.34
N ILE A 154 -6.22 -2.04 -6.06
CA ILE A 154 -7.24 -2.19 -5.02
C ILE A 154 -7.40 -0.83 -4.35
N CYS A 155 -8.53 -0.17 -4.61
CA CYS A 155 -8.76 1.18 -4.12
C CYS A 155 -8.90 1.21 -2.60
N ASN A 156 -8.31 2.21 -1.98
CA ASN A 156 -8.46 2.46 -0.55
C ASN A 156 -9.95 2.63 -0.19
N ALA A 157 -10.36 2.04 0.93
CA ALA A 157 -11.73 2.17 1.41
C ALA A 157 -12.04 3.58 1.93
N MET A 158 -11.05 4.20 2.58
CA MET A 158 -11.17 5.49 3.24
C MET A 158 -10.17 6.47 2.68
N THR A 159 -10.53 7.76 2.68
CA THR A 159 -9.60 8.84 2.42
C THR A 159 -8.58 8.94 3.55
N GLN A 160 -7.49 9.62 3.30
CA GLN A 160 -6.42 9.86 4.27
C GLN A 160 -6.22 11.37 4.39
N PRO A 161 -6.37 11.93 5.61
CA PRO A 161 -6.24 13.37 5.86
C PRO A 161 -4.91 13.91 5.33
N GLY A 162 -4.97 15.08 4.68
CA GLY A 162 -3.81 15.72 4.09
C GLY A 162 -3.36 15.12 2.75
N GLU A 163 -3.59 13.83 2.50
CA GLU A 163 -3.14 13.16 1.27
C GLU A 163 -4.25 13.05 0.21
N THR A 164 -5.39 12.49 0.58
CA THR A 164 -6.46 12.10 -0.36
C THR A 164 -7.83 12.64 0.05
N ASP A 165 -7.87 13.80 0.69
CA ASP A 165 -9.11 14.45 1.07
C ASP A 165 -10.02 14.68 -0.13
N ASN A 166 -11.27 14.27 0.04
CA ASN A 166 -12.31 14.36 -1.01
C ASN A 166 -12.00 13.56 -2.30
N PHE A 167 -10.96 12.72 -2.35
CA PHE A 167 -10.68 11.90 -3.52
C PHE A 167 -11.80 10.90 -3.78
N GLY A 168 -12.18 10.79 -5.05
CA GLY A 168 -12.89 9.64 -5.58
C GLY A 168 -11.92 8.60 -6.16
N VAL A 169 -12.47 7.50 -6.64
CA VAL A 169 -11.69 6.45 -7.32
C VAL A 169 -10.93 7.03 -8.51
N SER A 170 -11.57 7.90 -9.30
CA SER A 170 -10.94 8.51 -10.46
C SER A 170 -9.72 9.36 -10.12
N ASP A 171 -9.68 9.98 -8.94
CA ASP A 171 -8.54 10.81 -8.53
C ASP A 171 -7.35 9.94 -8.14
N HIS A 172 -7.58 8.81 -7.42
CA HIS A 172 -6.54 7.82 -7.18
C HIS A 172 -5.96 7.29 -8.50
N MET A 173 -6.82 6.95 -9.46
CA MET A 173 -6.41 6.47 -10.77
C MET A 173 -5.60 7.50 -11.57
N LYS A 174 -5.98 8.78 -11.55
CA LYS A 174 -5.21 9.88 -12.18
C LYS A 174 -3.80 9.98 -11.59
N ILE A 175 -3.68 9.87 -10.26
CA ILE A 175 -2.36 9.88 -9.61
C ILE A 175 -1.55 8.67 -10.01
N LEU A 176 -2.11 7.45 -9.98
CA LEU A 176 -1.40 6.25 -10.41
C LEU A 176 -0.96 6.32 -11.87
N GLU A 177 -1.83 6.75 -12.80
CA GLU A 177 -1.51 6.92 -14.21
C GLU A 177 -0.43 7.99 -14.45
N LYS A 178 -0.30 8.98 -13.59
CA LYS A 178 0.76 9.99 -13.67
C LYS A 178 2.15 9.38 -13.47
N TYR A 179 2.27 8.34 -12.64
CA TYR A 179 3.54 7.67 -12.35
C TYR A 179 3.78 6.45 -13.23
N LEU A 180 2.77 5.61 -13.43
CA LEU A 180 2.85 4.40 -14.25
C LEU A 180 2.78 4.67 -15.76
N GLY A 181 2.16 5.78 -16.16
CA GLY A 181 1.77 6.04 -17.53
C GLY A 181 0.28 5.80 -17.77
N LYS A 182 -0.22 6.40 -18.82
CA LYS A 182 -1.63 6.34 -19.16
C LYS A 182 -2.05 4.94 -19.62
N ASN A 183 -3.15 4.45 -19.07
CA ASN A 183 -3.73 3.11 -19.33
C ASN A 183 -2.81 1.94 -18.92
N SER A 184 -1.95 2.13 -17.93
CA SER A 184 -1.09 1.08 -17.39
C SER A 184 -1.78 0.20 -16.36
N VAL A 185 -2.99 0.53 -15.91
CA VAL A 185 -3.80 -0.28 -15.00
C VAL A 185 -4.91 -0.95 -15.79
N ASP A 186 -5.04 -2.28 -15.69
CA ASP A 186 -6.05 -3.07 -16.39
C ASP A 186 -7.39 -3.12 -15.64
N ALA A 187 -7.35 -3.12 -14.31
CA ALA A 187 -8.55 -3.19 -13.47
C ALA A 187 -8.39 -2.42 -12.16
N VAL A 188 -9.49 -1.88 -11.66
CA VAL A 188 -9.59 -1.31 -10.31
C VAL A 188 -10.67 -2.03 -9.53
N ILE A 189 -10.35 -2.48 -8.31
CA ILE A 189 -11.33 -3.03 -7.38
C ILE A 189 -11.80 -1.92 -6.46
N VAL A 190 -13.12 -1.78 -6.35
CA VAL A 190 -13.80 -0.78 -5.51
C VAL A 190 -14.87 -1.45 -4.67
N SER A 191 -15.21 -0.84 -3.54
CA SER A 191 -16.28 -1.35 -2.68
C SER A 191 -17.49 -0.44 -2.71
N ASN A 192 -18.67 -1.04 -2.91
CA ASN A 192 -19.95 -0.37 -2.79
C ASN A 192 -20.68 -0.68 -1.46
N THR A 193 -19.96 -1.18 -0.47
CA THR A 193 -20.50 -1.51 0.85
C THR A 193 -21.21 -0.30 1.46
N VAL A 194 -22.45 -0.51 1.89
CA VAL A 194 -23.18 0.47 2.68
C VAL A 194 -22.88 0.24 4.15
N LEU A 195 -22.09 1.09 4.74
CA LEU A 195 -21.74 1.02 6.15
C LEU A 195 -22.75 1.76 7.03
N PRO A 196 -22.94 1.35 8.30
CA PRO A 196 -23.77 2.06 9.26
C PRO A 196 -23.30 3.51 9.45
N LYS A 197 -24.27 4.44 9.43
CA LYS A 197 -23.98 5.88 9.56
C LYS A 197 -23.17 6.22 10.82
N GLU A 198 -23.45 5.53 11.93
CA GLU A 198 -22.75 5.73 13.20
C GLU A 198 -21.24 5.47 13.09
N ILE A 199 -20.85 4.46 12.29
CA ILE A 199 -19.46 4.12 12.05
C ILE A 199 -18.81 5.19 11.16
N LEU A 200 -19.48 5.62 10.10
CA LEU A 200 -19.00 6.69 9.23
C LEU A 200 -18.84 8.01 9.96
N ASP A 201 -19.84 8.39 10.77
CA ASP A 201 -19.79 9.61 11.59
C ASP A 201 -18.65 9.57 12.63
N LYS A 202 -18.31 8.38 13.13
CA LYS A 202 -17.15 8.20 14.00
C LYS A 202 -15.84 8.44 13.26
N TYR A 203 -15.63 7.81 12.12
CA TYR A 203 -14.41 7.97 11.31
C TYR A 203 -14.22 9.42 10.86
N SER A 204 -15.29 10.07 10.40
CA SER A 204 -15.22 11.47 9.98
C SER A 204 -14.87 12.42 11.13
N ARG A 205 -15.37 12.16 12.36
CA ARG A 205 -15.11 13.03 13.52
C ARG A 205 -13.79 12.75 14.25
N GLU A 206 -13.40 11.48 14.38
CA GLU A 206 -12.26 11.08 15.20
C GLU A 206 -10.98 10.91 14.35
N GLU A 207 -11.11 10.57 13.07
CA GLU A 207 -9.98 10.28 12.20
C GLU A 207 -9.92 11.16 10.95
N GLU A 208 -10.90 12.07 10.77
CA GLU A 208 -11.03 12.95 9.59
C GLU A 208 -11.02 12.20 8.26
N LYS A 209 -11.56 10.96 8.27
CA LYS A 209 -11.60 10.06 7.12
C LYS A 209 -13.01 9.86 6.63
N ASP A 210 -13.19 9.92 5.33
CA ASP A 210 -14.43 9.61 4.63
C ASP A 210 -14.28 8.39 3.73
N LEU A 211 -15.38 7.74 3.35
CA LEU A 211 -15.35 6.69 2.33
C LEU A 211 -14.91 7.27 0.99
N VAL A 212 -14.00 6.58 0.31
CA VAL A 212 -13.66 6.90 -1.07
C VAL A 212 -14.88 6.68 -1.96
N LYS A 213 -15.32 7.73 -2.65
CA LYS A 213 -16.51 7.72 -3.50
C LYS A 213 -16.22 7.06 -4.84
N ILE A 214 -17.15 6.22 -5.31
CA ILE A 214 -17.10 5.69 -6.68
C ILE A 214 -17.74 6.74 -7.60
N ASP A 215 -16.92 7.52 -8.24
CA ASP A 215 -17.32 8.65 -9.09
C ASP A 215 -17.45 8.22 -10.56
N TYR A 216 -18.45 7.38 -10.86
CA TYR A 216 -18.68 6.72 -12.14
C TYR A 216 -18.60 7.65 -13.36
N GLU A 217 -19.14 8.88 -13.24
CA GLU A 217 -19.13 9.85 -14.34
C GLU A 217 -17.71 10.22 -14.77
N ASN A 218 -16.77 10.28 -13.82
CA ASN A 218 -15.38 10.59 -14.10
C ASN A 218 -14.60 9.39 -14.64
N MET A 219 -15.13 8.18 -14.49
CA MET A 219 -14.49 6.92 -14.90
C MET A 219 -15.07 6.36 -16.21
N LYS A 220 -16.16 6.90 -16.76
CA LYS A 220 -16.88 6.32 -17.90
C LYS A 220 -16.05 6.15 -19.18
N ASP A 221 -15.04 7.00 -19.37
CA ASP A 221 -14.15 6.96 -20.54
C ASP A 221 -12.82 6.26 -20.23
N SER A 222 -12.68 5.65 -19.05
CA SER A 222 -11.49 4.91 -18.64
C SER A 222 -11.36 3.61 -19.44
N LYS A 223 -10.11 3.13 -19.55
CA LYS A 223 -9.83 1.84 -20.21
C LYS A 223 -9.67 0.68 -19.24
N TYR A 224 -9.57 0.98 -17.94
CA TYR A 224 -9.53 -0.05 -16.91
C TYR A 224 -10.93 -0.60 -16.63
N GLU A 225 -10.99 -1.88 -16.30
CA GLU A 225 -12.22 -2.52 -15.83
C GLU A 225 -12.49 -2.13 -14.37
N VAL A 226 -13.70 -1.70 -14.04
CA VAL A 226 -14.13 -1.45 -12.66
C VAL A 226 -14.77 -2.73 -12.11
N LEU A 227 -14.16 -3.30 -11.10
CA LEU A 227 -14.64 -4.48 -10.38
C LEU A 227 -15.23 -4.02 -9.05
N GLU A 228 -16.54 -4.18 -8.89
CA GLU A 228 -17.29 -3.63 -7.77
C GLU A 228 -18.04 -4.74 -7.03
N ASP A 229 -17.97 -4.74 -5.70
CA ASP A 229 -18.76 -5.60 -4.83
C ASP A 229 -18.81 -5.04 -3.40
N ASP A 230 -19.61 -5.66 -2.54
CA ASP A 230 -19.67 -5.42 -1.09
C ASP A 230 -18.41 -6.01 -0.42
N LEU A 231 -17.34 -5.23 -0.36
CA LEU A 231 -15.99 -5.68 0.03
C LEU A 231 -15.52 -5.17 1.40
N LEU A 232 -16.35 -4.42 2.14
CA LEU A 232 -15.94 -3.90 3.45
C LEU A 232 -16.66 -4.59 4.59
N THR A 233 -15.94 -4.75 5.70
CA THR A 233 -16.46 -5.16 6.99
C THR A 233 -16.15 -4.09 8.03
N ALA A 234 -16.93 -4.06 9.10
CA ALA A 234 -16.76 -3.15 10.22
C ALA A 234 -16.65 -3.96 11.52
N ASP A 235 -15.48 -4.57 11.72
CA ASP A 235 -15.22 -5.39 12.90
C ASP A 235 -14.68 -4.53 14.05
N ASN A 236 -15.30 -4.63 15.22
CA ASN A 236 -14.94 -3.86 16.41
C ASN A 236 -14.81 -2.35 16.15
N GLY A 237 -15.64 -1.81 15.23
CA GLY A 237 -15.62 -0.40 14.85
C GLY A 237 -14.47 -0.01 13.93
N THR A 238 -13.72 -0.97 13.40
CA THR A 238 -12.67 -0.72 12.40
C THR A 238 -13.13 -1.19 11.02
N ILE A 239 -13.07 -0.29 10.04
CA ILE A 239 -13.40 -0.59 8.64
C ILE A 239 -12.20 -1.28 8.00
N ARG A 240 -12.43 -2.45 7.39
CA ARG A 240 -11.41 -3.22 6.67
C ARG A 240 -12.00 -3.87 5.43
N HIS A 241 -11.16 -4.21 4.47
CA HIS A 241 -11.56 -5.08 3.37
C HIS A 241 -11.86 -6.51 3.88
N ASP A 242 -12.95 -7.08 3.38
CA ASP A 242 -13.21 -8.51 3.52
C ASP A 242 -12.21 -9.29 2.65
N SER A 243 -11.20 -9.85 3.29
CA SER A 243 -10.09 -10.51 2.61
C SER A 243 -10.54 -11.72 1.77
N LEU A 244 -11.59 -12.42 2.20
CA LEU A 244 -12.10 -13.59 1.48
C LEU A 244 -12.84 -13.18 0.20
N LYS A 245 -13.75 -12.21 0.29
CA LYS A 245 -14.46 -11.67 -0.87
C LYS A 245 -13.48 -11.04 -1.86
N LEU A 246 -12.53 -10.22 -1.36
CA LEU A 246 -11.51 -9.58 -2.17
C LEU A 246 -10.65 -10.61 -2.91
N SER A 247 -10.16 -11.63 -2.21
CA SER A 247 -9.38 -12.70 -2.83
C SER A 247 -10.17 -13.46 -3.89
N SER A 248 -11.45 -13.77 -3.61
CA SER A 248 -12.34 -14.42 -4.56
C SER A 248 -12.53 -13.58 -5.83
N MET A 249 -12.68 -12.27 -5.70
CA MET A 249 -12.80 -11.35 -6.85
C MET A 249 -11.52 -11.33 -7.69
N ILE A 250 -10.35 -11.23 -7.05
CA ILE A 250 -9.04 -11.28 -7.73
C ILE A 250 -8.88 -12.58 -8.52
N PHE A 251 -9.13 -13.72 -7.89
CA PHE A 251 -9.08 -15.02 -8.56
C PHE A 251 -10.07 -15.12 -9.72
N SER A 252 -11.30 -14.65 -9.53
CA SER A 252 -12.32 -14.65 -10.58
C SER A 252 -11.90 -13.80 -11.78
N TYR A 253 -11.23 -12.68 -11.55
CA TYR A 253 -10.67 -11.85 -12.61
C TYR A 253 -9.58 -12.57 -13.41
N LEU A 254 -8.62 -13.19 -12.72
CA LEU A 254 -7.54 -13.95 -13.36
C LEU A 254 -8.07 -15.11 -14.21
N MET A 255 -9.06 -15.86 -13.68
CA MET A 255 -9.63 -17.02 -14.38
C MET A 255 -10.46 -16.64 -15.63
N ARG A 256 -10.95 -15.40 -15.72
CA ARG A 256 -11.67 -14.92 -16.92
C ARG A 256 -10.73 -14.48 -18.05
N LYS A 257 -9.49 -14.13 -17.73
CA LYS A 257 -8.53 -13.51 -18.67
C LYS A 257 -7.50 -14.51 -19.21
N ASN A 258 -7.50 -15.74 -18.68
CA ASN A 258 -6.79 -16.89 -19.23
C ASN A 258 -7.76 -17.73 -20.05
#